data_84c431d7e1ba508d6f45a97123545f29
#
_entry.id   84c431d7e1ba508d6f45a97123545f29
#
_cell.length_a   1.000
_cell.length_b   1.000
_cell.length_c   1.000
_cell.angle_alpha   90.00
_cell.angle_beta   90.00
_cell.angle_gamma   90.00
#
_symmetry.space_group_name_H-M   'P 1'
#
loop_
_entity.id
_entity.type
_entity.pdbx_description
1 polymer ?
#
loop_
_entity_poly.entity_id
_entity_poly.type
_entity_poly.pdbx_seq_one_letter_code
_entity_poly.pdbx_strand_id
1 'polypeptide(L)'
;MANVTLRGNPVKLAGNEVKVGDPAPDFKTQKSDLSDYNLSSSAGKTRILLSIPSLDTPVCDAETKRFNEEASKVPGVEIACISMDLPFAMKRWCGAAGVENITTASDHRDASFGKNYGVLIEGGPFDRVHARAVFVVGPDDKLKYVEYVSEIANHPDYDAVLAAAK
;
A
#
# COMPACT_ATOMS: atom_id res chain seq x y z
N MET A 1 -8.80 0.36 16.87
CA MET A 1 -9.09 -0.05 15.47
C MET A 1 -9.40 1.17 14.62
N ALA A 2 -8.81 1.24 13.45
CA ALA A 2 -9.09 2.34 12.51
C ALA A 2 -10.56 2.28 12.06
N ASN A 3 -11.20 3.46 12.01
CA ASN A 3 -12.58 3.58 11.53
C ASN A 3 -12.57 3.88 10.04
N VAL A 4 -12.91 2.88 9.25
CA VAL A 4 -12.90 2.97 7.78
C VAL A 4 -14.31 2.69 7.26
N THR A 5 -14.71 3.46 6.25
CA THR A 5 -16.00 3.27 5.58
C THR A 5 -15.81 3.03 4.09
N LEU A 6 -16.77 2.35 3.48
CA LEU A 6 -16.92 2.24 2.04
C LEU A 6 -18.27 2.82 1.66
N ARG A 7 -18.25 3.95 0.94
CA ARG A 7 -19.48 4.71 0.59
C ARG A 7 -20.34 5.00 1.80
N GLY A 8 -19.69 5.41 2.91
CA GLY A 8 -20.35 5.74 4.16
C GLY A 8 -20.70 4.56 5.05
N ASN A 9 -20.53 3.32 4.60
CA ASN A 9 -20.85 2.13 5.39
C ASN A 9 -19.61 1.62 6.13
N PRO A 10 -19.69 1.32 7.43
CA PRO A 10 -18.55 0.81 8.20
C PRO A 10 -18.01 -0.48 7.61
N VAL A 11 -16.68 -0.60 7.61
CA VAL A 11 -15.96 -1.77 7.12
C VAL A 11 -15.14 -2.35 8.27
N LYS A 12 -15.19 -3.68 8.43
CA LYS A 12 -14.39 -4.38 9.42
C LYS A 12 -13.01 -4.68 8.83
N LEU A 13 -11.96 -4.33 9.58
CA LEU A 13 -10.59 -4.66 9.23
C LEU A 13 -10.08 -5.79 10.11
N ALA A 14 -9.49 -6.81 9.51
CA ALA A 14 -8.81 -7.89 10.20
C ALA A 14 -7.33 -7.53 10.41
N GLY A 15 -6.71 -8.16 11.42
CA GLY A 15 -5.29 -8.01 11.67
C GLY A 15 -4.95 -6.94 12.69
N ASN A 16 -3.71 -6.47 12.65
CA ASN A 16 -3.12 -5.61 13.66
C ASN A 16 -2.94 -4.18 13.15
N GLU A 17 -3.65 -3.22 13.75
CA GLU A 17 -3.42 -1.81 13.48
C GLU A 17 -2.01 -1.41 13.93
N VAL A 18 -1.32 -0.63 13.10
CA VAL A 18 0.03 -0.12 13.40
C VAL A 18 -0.01 1.38 13.66
N LYS A 19 1.02 1.88 14.36
CA LYS A 19 1.15 3.28 14.76
C LYS A 19 2.53 3.82 14.45
N VAL A 20 2.63 5.15 14.31
CA VAL A 20 3.91 5.84 14.17
C VAL A 20 4.83 5.46 15.36
N GLY A 21 6.08 5.14 15.06
CA GLY A 21 7.07 4.71 16.04
C GLY A 21 7.18 3.21 16.22
N ASP A 22 6.18 2.44 15.79
CA ASP A 22 6.24 0.98 15.82
C ASP A 22 7.30 0.46 14.87
N PRO A 23 7.94 -0.70 15.18
CA PRO A 23 8.68 -1.44 14.16
C PRO A 23 7.74 -1.80 13.01
N ALA A 24 8.17 -1.57 11.77
CA ALA A 24 7.37 -1.93 10.61
C ALA A 24 7.29 -3.47 10.53
N PRO A 25 6.07 -4.04 10.48
CA PRO A 25 5.93 -5.49 10.34
C PRO A 25 6.46 -5.99 9.00
N ASP A 26 7.04 -7.18 8.99
CA ASP A 26 7.41 -7.84 7.74
C ASP A 26 6.18 -8.39 7.03
N PHE A 27 6.35 -8.74 5.77
CA PHE A 27 5.30 -9.30 4.93
C PHE A 27 5.92 -10.13 3.81
N LYS A 28 5.11 -11.01 3.22
CA LYS A 28 5.50 -11.84 2.08
C LYS A 28 4.58 -11.54 0.91
N THR A 29 5.08 -10.79 -0.06
CA THR A 29 4.33 -10.46 -1.27
C THR A 29 5.11 -10.89 -2.50
N GLN A 30 4.48 -10.80 -3.66
CA GLN A 30 5.05 -11.23 -4.92
C GLN A 30 4.96 -10.10 -5.93
N LYS A 31 6.10 -9.72 -6.51
CA LYS A 31 6.13 -8.68 -7.54
C LYS A 31 5.52 -9.15 -8.86
N SER A 32 5.32 -8.22 -9.78
CA SER A 32 4.74 -8.51 -11.09
C SER A 32 5.60 -9.46 -11.93
N ASP A 33 6.89 -9.58 -11.64
CA ASP A 33 7.80 -10.54 -12.28
C ASP A 33 7.85 -11.91 -11.57
N LEU A 34 6.97 -12.13 -10.60
CA LEU A 34 6.83 -13.33 -9.78
C LEU A 34 7.92 -13.52 -8.72
N SER A 35 8.84 -12.59 -8.56
CA SER A 35 9.84 -12.63 -7.49
C SER A 35 9.26 -12.17 -6.15
N ASP A 36 9.90 -12.58 -5.07
CA ASP A 36 9.46 -12.21 -3.72
C ASP A 36 9.75 -10.73 -3.41
N TYR A 37 8.84 -10.10 -2.67
CA TYR A 37 9.02 -8.76 -2.14
C TYR A 37 8.60 -8.75 -0.67
N ASN A 38 9.52 -8.33 0.20
CA ASN A 38 9.27 -8.20 1.64
C ASN A 38 9.96 -6.94 2.14
N LEU A 39 9.87 -6.67 3.44
CA LEU A 39 10.44 -5.45 4.02
C LEU A 39 11.96 -5.37 3.78
N SER A 40 12.68 -6.48 3.88
CA SER A 40 14.13 -6.52 3.68
C SER A 40 14.56 -6.28 2.23
N SER A 41 13.64 -6.41 1.26
CA SER A 41 13.94 -6.14 -0.16
C SER A 41 14.36 -4.69 -0.40
N SER A 42 13.99 -3.77 0.48
CA SER A 42 14.31 -2.35 0.42
C SER A 42 15.03 -1.86 1.69
N ALA A 43 15.78 -2.73 2.34
CA ALA A 43 16.49 -2.41 3.59
C ALA A 43 17.39 -1.18 3.42
N GLY A 44 17.43 -0.33 4.43
CA GLY A 44 18.25 0.87 4.45
C GLY A 44 17.68 2.06 3.69
N LYS A 45 16.54 1.91 3.03
CA LYS A 45 15.86 2.99 2.31
C LYS A 45 14.64 3.48 3.08
N THR A 46 14.21 4.70 2.82
CA THR A 46 12.86 5.14 3.18
C THR A 46 11.88 4.53 2.20
N ARG A 47 10.79 3.94 2.69
CA ARG A 47 9.77 3.29 1.87
C ARG A 47 8.41 3.92 2.08
N ILE A 48 7.70 4.14 0.99
CA ILE A 48 6.26 4.46 1.02
C ILE A 48 5.53 3.20 0.58
N LEU A 49 4.75 2.63 1.50
CA LEU A 49 3.95 1.43 1.24
C LEU A 49 2.50 1.86 1.07
N LEU A 50 1.97 1.68 -0.15
CA LEU A 50 0.59 2.00 -0.49
C LEU A 50 -0.25 0.74 -0.39
N SER A 51 -1.27 0.76 0.45
CA SER A 51 -2.30 -0.28 0.49
C SER A 51 -3.50 0.21 -0.30
N ILE A 52 -3.92 -0.55 -1.30
CA ILE A 52 -5.05 -0.18 -2.16
C ILE A 52 -6.00 -1.35 -2.38
N PRO A 53 -7.30 -1.07 -2.61
CA PRO A 53 -8.26 -2.12 -2.97
C PRO A 53 -7.91 -2.86 -4.26
N SER A 54 -7.69 -2.15 -5.35
CA SER A 54 -7.27 -2.74 -6.63
C SER A 54 -6.80 -1.65 -7.59
N LEU A 55 -5.78 -1.97 -8.38
CA LEU A 55 -5.29 -1.09 -9.47
C LEU A 55 -6.38 -0.79 -10.51
N ASP A 56 -7.39 -1.65 -10.62
CA ASP A 56 -8.48 -1.49 -11.59
C ASP A 56 -9.62 -0.57 -11.10
N THR A 57 -9.50 0.03 -9.90
CA THR A 57 -10.47 1.02 -9.42
C THR A 57 -9.99 2.45 -9.74
N PRO A 58 -10.91 3.41 -10.03
CA PRO A 58 -10.50 4.75 -10.49
C PRO A 58 -9.59 5.52 -9.52
N VAL A 59 -9.88 5.50 -8.22
CA VAL A 59 -9.07 6.20 -7.22
C VAL A 59 -7.70 5.54 -7.07
N CYS A 60 -7.63 4.22 -7.06
CA CYS A 60 -6.36 3.49 -6.96
C CYS A 60 -5.47 3.74 -8.17
N ASP A 61 -6.06 3.76 -9.36
CA ASP A 61 -5.35 4.09 -10.61
C ASP A 61 -4.75 5.49 -10.53
N ALA A 62 -5.54 6.49 -10.15
CA ALA A 62 -5.09 7.88 -10.03
C ALA A 62 -4.03 8.04 -8.93
N GLU A 63 -4.22 7.43 -7.76
CA GLU A 63 -3.28 7.45 -6.65
C GLU A 63 -1.92 6.87 -7.06
N THR A 64 -1.93 5.70 -7.66
CA THR A 64 -0.71 5.01 -8.08
C THR A 64 0.06 5.81 -9.13
N LYS A 65 -0.64 6.36 -10.10
CA LYS A 65 -0.04 7.25 -11.11
C LYS A 65 0.55 8.52 -10.49
N ARG A 66 -0.13 9.11 -9.50
CA ARG A 66 0.35 10.30 -8.78
C ARG A 66 1.67 9.99 -8.06
N PHE A 67 1.74 8.89 -7.33
CA PHE A 67 2.96 8.48 -6.64
C PHE A 67 4.09 8.12 -7.62
N ASN A 68 3.77 7.54 -8.76
CA ASN A 68 4.77 7.26 -9.80
C ASN A 68 5.42 8.55 -10.32
N GLU A 69 4.64 9.61 -10.51
CA GLU A 69 5.18 10.91 -10.89
C GLU A 69 6.04 11.53 -9.78
N GLU A 70 5.56 11.46 -8.53
CA GLU A 70 6.27 12.02 -7.38
C GLU A 70 7.54 11.24 -7.03
N ALA A 71 7.62 9.95 -7.36
CA ALA A 71 8.78 9.11 -7.09
C ALA A 71 10.07 9.68 -7.68
N SER A 72 9.99 10.29 -8.85
CA SER A 72 11.15 10.90 -9.51
C SER A 72 11.66 12.16 -8.78
N LYS A 73 10.85 12.75 -7.94
CA LYS A 73 11.15 14.00 -7.21
C LYS A 73 11.70 13.76 -5.82
N VAL A 74 11.68 12.52 -5.33
CA VAL A 74 12.11 12.15 -3.97
C VAL A 74 13.19 11.07 -4.08
N PRO A 75 14.46 11.45 -4.30
CA PRO A 75 15.54 10.48 -4.47
C PRO A 75 15.76 9.68 -3.19
N GLY A 76 16.12 8.38 -3.36
CA GLY A 76 16.40 7.48 -2.25
C GLY A 76 15.15 6.91 -1.55
N VAL A 77 13.96 7.19 -2.06
CA VAL A 77 12.71 6.64 -1.54
C VAL A 77 12.21 5.56 -2.48
N GLU A 78 11.86 4.40 -1.94
CA GLU A 78 11.20 3.34 -2.69
C GLU A 78 9.70 3.40 -2.42
N ILE A 79 8.90 3.31 -3.48
CA ILE A 79 7.44 3.29 -3.38
C ILE A 79 6.96 1.92 -3.84
N ALA A 80 6.18 1.26 -2.99
CA ALA A 80 5.56 -0.03 -3.29
C ALA A 80 4.04 0.08 -3.16
N CYS A 81 3.33 -0.38 -4.16
CA CYS A 81 1.88 -0.46 -4.18
C CYS A 81 1.47 -1.91 -3.97
N ILE A 82 0.72 -2.17 -2.89
CA ILE A 82 0.38 -3.52 -2.44
C ILE A 82 -1.13 -3.70 -2.45
N SER A 83 -1.58 -4.77 -3.11
CA SER A 83 -3.00 -5.13 -3.18
C SER A 83 -3.16 -6.64 -3.28
N MET A 84 -4.41 -7.10 -3.31
CA MET A 84 -4.75 -8.51 -3.56
C MET A 84 -4.82 -8.84 -5.05
N ASP A 85 -4.60 -7.88 -5.95
CA ASP A 85 -4.50 -8.14 -7.39
C ASP A 85 -3.42 -9.19 -7.65
N LEU A 86 -3.64 -10.04 -8.64
CA LEU A 86 -2.63 -11.02 -9.03
C LEU A 86 -1.43 -10.34 -9.72
N PRO A 87 -0.23 -10.91 -9.61
CA PRO A 87 0.96 -10.35 -10.26
C PRO A 87 0.80 -10.13 -11.77
N PHE A 88 0.05 -11.02 -12.42
CA PHE A 88 -0.22 -10.92 -13.86
C PHE A 88 -1.05 -9.69 -14.21
N ALA A 89 -2.07 -9.38 -13.40
CA ALA A 89 -2.88 -8.18 -13.55
C ALA A 89 -2.06 -6.91 -13.29
N MET A 90 -1.17 -6.95 -12.31
CA MET A 90 -0.26 -5.84 -12.00
C MET A 90 0.67 -5.53 -13.18
N LYS A 91 1.24 -6.58 -13.79
CA LYS A 91 2.11 -6.43 -14.96
C LYS A 91 1.38 -5.78 -16.13
N ARG A 92 0.16 -6.25 -16.41
CA ARG A 92 -0.68 -5.69 -17.46
C ARG A 92 -1.01 -4.20 -17.19
N TRP A 93 -1.39 -3.90 -15.95
CA TRP A 93 -1.75 -2.53 -15.57
C TRP A 93 -0.56 -1.58 -15.69
N CYS A 94 0.61 -1.94 -15.18
CA CYS A 94 1.83 -1.13 -15.27
C CYS A 94 2.22 -0.85 -16.71
N GLY A 95 2.13 -1.85 -17.57
CA GLY A 95 2.42 -1.69 -19.00
C GLY A 95 1.46 -0.73 -19.69
N ALA A 96 0.17 -0.85 -19.42
CA ALA A 96 -0.86 0.01 -20.01
C ALA A 96 -0.81 1.44 -19.47
N ALA A 97 -0.49 1.62 -18.20
CA ALA A 97 -0.47 2.92 -17.53
C ALA A 97 0.86 3.66 -17.66
N GLY A 98 1.92 3.00 -18.13
CA GLY A 98 3.26 3.59 -18.22
C GLY A 98 3.89 3.85 -16.87
N VAL A 99 3.57 3.05 -15.86
CA VAL A 99 4.09 3.19 -14.50
C VAL A 99 5.36 2.35 -14.35
N GLU A 100 6.51 3.00 -14.12
CA GLU A 100 7.83 2.35 -14.08
C GLU A 100 8.59 2.64 -12.78
N ASN A 101 8.23 3.68 -12.02
CA ASN A 101 9.01 4.18 -10.89
C ASN A 101 8.56 3.62 -9.55
N ILE A 102 7.56 2.75 -9.53
CA ILE A 102 7.09 2.10 -8.30
C ILE A 102 7.05 0.59 -8.49
N THR A 103 7.20 -0.12 -7.38
CA THR A 103 7.04 -1.57 -7.32
C THR A 103 5.57 -1.89 -7.07
N THR A 104 4.99 -2.80 -7.84
CA THR A 104 3.69 -3.40 -7.51
C THR A 104 3.92 -4.79 -6.91
N ALA A 105 3.23 -5.06 -5.82
CA ALA A 105 3.40 -6.33 -5.09
C ALA A 105 2.05 -6.90 -4.67
N SER A 106 1.87 -8.18 -4.91
CA SER A 106 0.62 -8.90 -4.64
C SER A 106 0.67 -9.61 -3.30
N ASP A 107 -0.36 -9.38 -2.50
CA ASP A 107 -0.55 -10.04 -1.20
C ASP A 107 -1.47 -11.26 -1.28
N HIS A 108 -1.69 -11.80 -2.51
CA HIS A 108 -2.70 -12.82 -2.78
C HIS A 108 -2.44 -14.17 -2.10
N ARG A 109 -1.18 -14.50 -1.79
CA ARG A 109 -0.83 -15.84 -1.28
C ARG A 109 -1.32 -16.08 0.13
N ASP A 110 -0.93 -15.24 1.07
CA ASP A 110 -1.24 -15.43 2.51
C ASP A 110 -1.84 -14.21 3.18
N ALA A 111 -1.99 -13.10 2.45
CA ALA A 111 -2.48 -11.83 2.96
C ALA A 111 -1.66 -11.33 4.16
N SER A 112 -0.36 -11.65 4.21
CA SER A 112 0.49 -11.28 5.36
C SER A 112 0.61 -9.77 5.54
N PHE A 113 0.69 -9.01 4.44
CA PHE A 113 0.69 -7.55 4.53
C PHE A 113 -0.64 -7.05 5.12
N GLY A 114 -1.76 -7.50 4.56
CA GLY A 114 -3.09 -7.10 5.04
C GLY A 114 -3.29 -7.38 6.51
N LYS A 115 -2.87 -8.54 6.98
CA LYS A 115 -3.00 -8.94 8.39
C LYS A 115 -2.03 -8.19 9.30
N ASN A 116 -0.79 -8.04 8.89
CA ASN A 116 0.26 -7.45 9.73
C ASN A 116 0.13 -5.92 9.81
N TYR A 117 -0.46 -5.28 8.81
CA TYR A 117 -0.69 -3.82 8.78
C TYR A 117 -2.14 -3.44 9.07
N GLY A 118 -3.02 -4.42 9.31
CA GLY A 118 -4.41 -4.15 9.70
C GLY A 118 -5.28 -3.55 8.61
N VAL A 119 -5.04 -3.90 7.35
CA VAL A 119 -5.79 -3.36 6.20
C VAL A 119 -6.65 -4.39 5.47
N LEU A 120 -6.62 -5.65 5.88
CA LEU A 120 -7.44 -6.69 5.23
C LEU A 120 -8.90 -6.50 5.61
N ILE A 121 -9.76 -6.27 4.62
CA ILE A 121 -11.20 -6.13 4.83
C ILE A 121 -11.82 -7.50 5.05
N GLU A 122 -12.69 -7.58 6.05
CA GLU A 122 -13.38 -8.81 6.44
C GLU A 122 -14.88 -8.62 6.30
N GLY A 123 -15.48 -9.36 5.38
CA GLY A 123 -16.91 -9.30 5.10
C GLY A 123 -17.31 -8.19 4.13
N GLY A 124 -18.56 -8.23 3.69
CA GLY A 124 -19.12 -7.25 2.76
C GLY A 124 -18.62 -7.41 1.32
N PRO A 125 -18.92 -6.41 0.46
CA PRO A 125 -18.59 -6.51 -0.97
C PRO A 125 -17.09 -6.44 -1.28
N PHE A 126 -16.27 -5.91 -0.36
CA PHE A 126 -14.82 -5.83 -0.49
C PHE A 126 -14.09 -6.84 0.40
N ASP A 127 -14.79 -7.93 0.78
CA ASP A 127 -14.18 -9.01 1.56
C ASP A 127 -12.88 -9.49 0.93
N ARG A 128 -11.81 -9.61 1.72
CA ARG A 128 -10.47 -10.04 1.29
C ARG A 128 -9.72 -9.05 0.40
N VAL A 129 -10.19 -7.83 0.26
CA VAL A 129 -9.52 -6.74 -0.42
C VAL A 129 -8.85 -5.85 0.64
N HIS A 130 -7.82 -5.10 0.29
CA HIS A 130 -7.20 -4.16 1.22
C HIS A 130 -7.98 -2.85 1.33
N ALA A 131 -8.06 -2.29 2.53
CA ALA A 131 -8.47 -0.91 2.74
C ALA A 131 -7.38 0.03 2.22
N ARG A 132 -7.77 1.26 1.87
CA ARG A 132 -6.80 2.27 1.44
C ARG A 132 -6.04 2.82 2.65
N ALA A 133 -4.72 2.70 2.61
CA ALA A 133 -3.85 3.19 3.66
C ALA A 133 -2.47 3.52 3.09
N VAL A 134 -1.72 4.35 3.80
CA VAL A 134 -0.34 4.69 3.44
C VAL A 134 0.54 4.57 4.68
N PHE A 135 1.68 3.92 4.51
CA PHE A 135 2.68 3.75 5.56
C PHE A 135 4.03 4.24 5.05
N VAL A 136 4.71 5.09 5.81
CA VAL A 136 6.08 5.47 5.51
C VAL A 136 6.99 4.80 6.52
N VAL A 137 7.94 4.02 6.01
CA VAL A 137 8.90 3.28 6.82
C VAL A 137 10.28 3.90 6.63
N GLY A 138 10.92 4.28 7.73
CA GLY A 138 12.26 4.86 7.70
C GLY A 138 13.36 3.84 7.42
N PRO A 139 14.60 4.31 7.18
CA PRO A 139 15.75 3.42 6.97
C PRO A 139 16.06 2.51 8.16
N ASP A 140 15.58 2.87 9.34
CA ASP A 140 15.71 2.10 10.59
C ASP A 140 14.58 1.07 10.78
N ASP A 141 13.75 0.85 9.76
CA ASP A 141 12.60 -0.05 9.77
C ASP A 141 11.51 0.33 10.79
N LYS A 142 11.41 1.62 11.14
CA LYS A 142 10.34 2.14 11.99
C LYS A 142 9.35 2.96 11.18
N LEU A 143 8.08 2.90 11.58
CA LEU A 143 7.01 3.67 10.95
C LEU A 143 7.14 5.14 11.28
N LYS A 144 7.29 5.98 10.25
CA LYS A 144 7.36 7.44 10.34
C LYS A 144 6.01 8.10 10.11
N TYR A 145 5.13 7.44 9.38
CA TYR A 145 3.81 7.96 9.03
C TYR A 145 2.84 6.79 8.86
N VAL A 146 1.62 6.95 9.33
CA VAL A 146 0.54 5.97 9.20
C VAL A 146 -0.75 6.72 8.88
N GLU A 147 -1.39 6.36 7.79
CA GLU A 147 -2.70 6.88 7.43
C GLU A 147 -3.61 5.73 6.99
N TYR A 148 -4.67 5.48 7.75
CA TYR A 148 -5.80 4.67 7.29
C TYR A 148 -6.84 5.65 6.74
N VAL A 149 -7.02 5.68 5.43
CA VAL A 149 -7.95 6.63 4.79
C VAL A 149 -9.37 6.31 5.24
N SER A 150 -10.03 7.28 5.88
CA SER A 150 -11.31 7.05 6.56
C SER A 150 -12.44 6.61 5.63
N GLU A 151 -12.41 7.03 4.37
CA GLU A 151 -13.34 6.57 3.33
C GLU A 151 -12.54 5.97 2.18
N ILE A 152 -12.74 4.68 1.89
CA ILE A 152 -11.95 3.93 0.91
C ILE A 152 -11.97 4.58 -0.47
N ALA A 153 -13.06 5.26 -0.83
CA ALA A 153 -13.18 5.95 -2.10
C ALA A 153 -12.44 7.28 -2.18
N ASN A 154 -11.85 7.76 -1.09
CA ASN A 154 -11.10 9.02 -1.05
C ASN A 154 -9.62 8.82 -1.28
N HIS A 155 -8.94 9.90 -1.70
CA HIS A 155 -7.49 9.94 -1.83
C HIS A 155 -6.81 10.07 -0.46
N PRO A 156 -5.57 9.57 -0.31
CA PRO A 156 -4.76 9.86 0.87
C PRO A 156 -4.28 11.33 0.85
N ASP A 157 -3.69 11.77 1.97
CA ASP A 157 -3.04 13.08 2.05
C ASP A 157 -1.63 12.99 1.42
N TYR A 158 -1.54 13.27 0.13
CA TYR A 158 -0.29 13.16 -0.64
C TYR A 158 0.83 14.02 -0.06
N ASP A 159 0.53 15.26 0.33
CA ASP A 159 1.54 16.19 0.83
C ASP A 159 2.12 15.72 2.16
N ALA A 160 1.28 15.22 3.06
CA ALA A 160 1.72 14.69 4.35
C ALA A 160 2.60 13.45 4.17
N VAL A 161 2.24 12.55 3.25
CA VAL A 161 3.02 11.35 2.94
C VAL A 161 4.40 11.73 2.41
N LEU A 162 4.45 12.62 1.43
CA LEU A 162 5.71 13.04 0.80
C LEU A 162 6.60 13.80 1.78
N ALA A 163 6.02 14.64 2.65
CA ALA A 163 6.78 15.32 3.70
C ALA A 163 7.40 14.33 4.68
N ALA A 164 6.69 13.28 5.06
CA ALA A 164 7.20 12.25 5.98
C ALA A 164 8.30 11.40 5.35
N ALA A 165 8.36 11.30 4.03
CA ALA A 165 9.35 10.51 3.30
C ALA A 165 10.69 11.23 3.08
N LYS A 166 10.74 12.52 3.37
CA LYS A 166 11.97 13.33 3.22
C LYS A 166 12.99 13.09 4.31
#